data_9921a0829f838175d5e23773552b7a4f
#
_entry.id   9921a0829f838175d5e23773552b7a4f
#
_cell.length_a   1.000
_cell.length_b   1.000
_cell.length_c   1.000
_cell.angle_alpha   90.00
_cell.angle_beta   90.00
_cell.angle_gamma   90.00
#
_symmetry.space_group_name_H-M   'P 1'
#
loop_
_entity.id
_entity.type
_entity.pdbx_description
1 polymer ?
#
loop_
_entity_poly.entity_id
_entity_poly.type
_entity_poly.pdbx_seq_one_letter_code
_entity_poly.pdbx_strand_id
1 'polypeptide(L)'
;HRARGAALLAAMLTVTLVATFAAAAMWQQWRAVEVETAERGRVQSAWILIGALDWSRLILREDGRSGGADHLAEPWAIPLQEARLSTFLAADKNVTQVDDASTDTTEAFLSGQITDLQGRLNITNLAEGGQVQAVALRQFTRLFERLGLPGQQLGTLIDGLRRAQAGAGTDSGSAPLLPPSVSQLGWLGLTPATVAALAPHVTLLPVRTPVNLNTADINVLMAAIDGLDSATAQKIVQTREARHFRTLSDVRD
;
A
#
# COMPACT_ATOMS: atom_id res chain seq x y z
N HIS A 1 25.60 4.84 75.97
CA HIS A 1 24.79 3.87 75.22
C HIS A 1 23.93 4.49 74.08
N ARG A 2 23.58 5.75 74.11
CA ARG A 2 22.78 6.43 73.07
C ARG A 2 23.52 6.67 71.74
N ALA A 3 24.84 6.86 71.75
CA ALA A 3 25.63 7.08 70.54
C ALA A 3 25.75 5.84 69.64
N ARG A 4 25.73 4.63 70.16
CA ARG A 4 25.82 3.38 69.40
C ARG A 4 24.58 3.07 68.58
N GLY A 5 23.38 3.46 69.02
CA GLY A 5 22.14 3.29 68.29
C GLY A 5 22.01 4.25 67.11
N ALA A 6 22.47 5.51 67.24
CA ALA A 6 22.49 6.43 66.12
C ALA A 6 23.43 6.03 64.97
N ALA A 7 24.61 5.47 65.31
CA ALA A 7 25.55 4.98 64.31
C ALA A 7 24.96 3.80 63.50
N LEU A 8 24.23 2.86 64.17
CA LEU A 8 23.60 1.74 63.51
C LEU A 8 22.49 2.22 62.55
N LEU A 9 21.63 3.15 63.01
CA LEU A 9 20.59 3.74 62.14
C LEU A 9 21.15 4.48 60.94
N ALA A 10 22.24 5.24 61.12
CA ALA A 10 22.92 5.90 60.01
C ALA A 10 23.50 4.89 59.04
N ALA A 11 24.13 3.81 59.51
CA ALA A 11 24.67 2.76 58.64
C ALA A 11 23.57 2.03 57.86
N MET A 12 22.41 1.73 58.48
CA MET A 12 21.26 1.14 57.82
C MET A 12 20.66 2.09 56.77
N LEU A 13 20.58 3.34 57.04
CA LEU A 13 20.06 4.37 56.13
C LEU A 13 21.00 4.52 54.89
N THR A 14 22.29 4.54 55.11
CA THR A 14 23.24 4.60 53.99
C THR A 14 23.19 3.35 53.10
N VAL A 15 23.08 2.15 53.69
CA VAL A 15 22.96 0.91 52.93
C VAL A 15 21.65 0.87 52.12
N THR A 16 20.53 1.25 52.72
CA THR A 16 19.23 1.30 52.03
C THR A 16 19.27 2.32 50.88
N LEU A 17 19.89 3.50 51.10
CA LEU A 17 20.03 4.52 50.08
C LEU A 17 20.87 4.02 48.91
N VAL A 18 22.00 3.39 49.15
CA VAL A 18 22.86 2.80 48.10
C VAL A 18 22.10 1.73 47.32
N ALA A 19 21.40 0.81 48.07
CA ALA A 19 20.60 -0.24 47.43
C ALA A 19 19.49 0.31 46.54
N THR A 20 18.78 1.36 46.97
CA THR A 20 17.73 1.99 46.16
C THR A 20 18.30 2.67 44.91
N PHE A 21 19.42 3.37 45.03
CA PHE A 21 20.10 3.95 43.85
C PHE A 21 20.61 2.87 42.87
N ALA A 22 21.20 1.80 43.36
CA ALA A 22 21.65 0.68 42.52
C ALA A 22 20.47 0.04 41.79
N ALA A 23 19.34 -0.22 42.48
CA ALA A 23 18.13 -0.75 41.87
C ALA A 23 17.55 0.19 40.79
N ALA A 24 17.53 1.49 41.06
CA ALA A 24 17.05 2.50 40.11
C ALA A 24 17.97 2.56 38.86
N ALA A 25 19.29 2.50 39.06
CA ALA A 25 20.25 2.48 37.94
C ALA A 25 20.09 1.22 37.08
N MET A 26 19.95 0.04 37.69
CA MET A 26 19.69 -1.21 36.99
C MET A 26 18.36 -1.17 36.21
N TRP A 27 17.30 -0.59 36.78
CA TRP A 27 16.02 -0.40 36.11
C TRP A 27 16.14 0.51 34.90
N GLN A 28 16.85 1.62 35.00
CA GLN A 28 17.11 2.53 33.87
C GLN A 28 17.91 1.85 32.78
N GLN A 29 18.94 1.10 33.12
CA GLN A 29 19.75 0.37 32.18
C GLN A 29 18.93 -0.71 31.44
N TRP A 30 18.10 -1.46 32.16
CA TRP A 30 17.21 -2.45 31.55
C TRP A 30 16.24 -1.79 30.55
N ARG A 31 15.60 -0.67 30.94
CA ARG A 31 14.73 0.08 30.01
C ARG A 31 15.49 0.60 28.78
N ALA A 32 16.71 1.06 28.94
CA ALA A 32 17.51 1.52 27.83
C ALA A 32 17.80 0.39 26.82
N VAL A 33 18.14 -0.80 27.32
CA VAL A 33 18.37 -1.98 26.46
C VAL A 33 17.09 -2.38 25.73
N GLU A 34 15.93 -2.41 26.39
CA GLU A 34 14.63 -2.71 25.77
C GLU A 34 14.29 -1.72 24.65
N VAL A 35 14.47 -0.43 24.88
CA VAL A 35 14.23 0.61 23.88
C VAL A 35 15.20 0.45 22.72
N GLU A 36 16.47 0.25 22.99
CA GLU A 36 17.49 0.07 21.94
C GLU A 36 17.20 -1.17 21.07
N THR A 37 16.81 -2.29 21.68
CA THR A 37 16.44 -3.51 20.98
C THR A 37 15.22 -3.28 20.07
N ALA A 38 14.19 -2.58 20.57
CA ALA A 38 13.01 -2.25 19.79
C ALA A 38 13.35 -1.32 18.60
N GLU A 39 14.21 -0.31 18.82
CA GLU A 39 14.63 0.61 17.75
C GLU A 39 15.50 -0.09 16.70
N ARG A 40 16.42 -0.96 17.11
CA ARG A 40 17.19 -1.82 16.18
C ARG A 40 16.27 -2.69 15.32
N GLY A 41 15.29 -3.36 15.94
CA GLY A 41 14.30 -4.17 15.22
C GLY A 41 13.49 -3.34 14.20
N ARG A 42 13.11 -2.13 14.54
CA ARG A 42 12.43 -1.20 13.61
C ARG A 42 13.30 -0.84 12.42
N VAL A 43 14.55 -0.47 12.66
CA VAL A 43 15.50 -0.11 11.59
C VAL A 43 15.77 -1.30 10.69
N GLN A 44 15.99 -2.48 11.26
CA GLN A 44 16.18 -3.72 10.49
C GLN A 44 14.97 -4.04 9.61
N SER A 45 13.75 -3.99 10.16
CA SER A 45 12.52 -4.20 9.41
C SER A 45 12.37 -3.19 8.26
N ALA A 46 12.70 -1.92 8.49
CA ALA A 46 12.67 -0.89 7.45
C ALA A 46 13.64 -1.21 6.29
N TRP A 47 14.87 -1.64 6.60
CA TRP A 47 15.84 -2.03 5.58
C TRP A 47 15.40 -3.28 4.79
N ILE A 48 14.81 -4.27 5.45
CA ILE A 48 14.24 -5.46 4.80
C ILE A 48 13.13 -5.05 3.82
N LEU A 49 12.23 -4.15 4.23
CA LEU A 49 11.16 -3.66 3.37
C LEU A 49 11.70 -2.87 2.16
N ILE A 50 12.74 -2.04 2.36
CA ILE A 50 13.41 -1.33 1.25
C ILE A 50 14.00 -2.35 0.26
N GLY A 51 14.70 -3.37 0.75
CA GLY A 51 15.24 -4.44 -0.09
C GLY A 51 14.15 -5.19 -0.86
N ALA A 52 13.02 -5.50 -0.22
CA ALA A 52 11.87 -6.14 -0.86
C ALA A 52 11.26 -5.25 -1.97
N LEU A 53 11.18 -3.93 -1.76
CA LEU A 53 10.72 -2.99 -2.77
C LEU A 53 11.70 -2.90 -3.97
N ASP A 54 12.99 -2.90 -3.71
CA ASP A 54 14.01 -2.86 -4.78
C ASP A 54 14.00 -4.16 -5.60
N TRP A 55 13.82 -5.30 -4.95
CA TRP A 55 13.61 -6.58 -5.62
C TRP A 55 12.33 -6.58 -6.48
N SER A 56 11.22 -6.05 -5.97
CA SER A 56 9.98 -5.89 -6.72
C SER A 56 10.17 -5.00 -7.96
N ARG A 57 10.94 -3.91 -7.83
CA ARG A 57 11.30 -3.05 -8.98
C ARG A 57 12.14 -3.78 -10.02
N LEU A 58 13.03 -4.66 -9.58
CA LEU A 58 13.84 -5.47 -10.50
C LEU A 58 12.97 -6.43 -11.32
N ILE A 59 12.01 -7.11 -10.67
CA ILE A 59 11.05 -7.98 -11.36
C ILE A 59 10.26 -7.19 -12.40
N LEU A 60 9.65 -6.06 -12.00
CA LEU A 60 8.86 -5.22 -12.90
C LEU A 60 9.70 -4.63 -14.04
N ARG A 61 10.98 -4.33 -13.80
CA ARG A 61 11.88 -3.86 -14.83
C ARG A 61 12.22 -4.93 -15.86
N GLU A 62 12.40 -6.18 -15.42
CA GLU A 62 12.67 -7.29 -16.32
C GLU A 62 11.43 -7.66 -17.13
N ASP A 63 10.27 -7.65 -16.48
CA ASP A 63 8.98 -7.81 -17.12
C ASP A 63 8.75 -6.75 -18.21
N GLY A 64 8.92 -5.47 -17.89
CA GLY A 64 8.81 -4.39 -18.87
C GLY A 64 9.83 -4.45 -20.02
N ARG A 65 10.98 -5.14 -19.85
CA ARG A 65 11.94 -5.39 -20.93
C ARG A 65 11.52 -6.54 -21.84
N SER A 66 10.92 -7.58 -21.26
CA SER A 66 10.40 -8.71 -22.04
C SER A 66 9.23 -8.29 -22.91
N GLY A 67 8.49 -7.26 -22.49
CA GLY A 67 7.34 -6.69 -23.20
C GLY A 67 6.15 -7.65 -23.23
N GLY A 68 5.01 -7.14 -23.59
CA GLY A 68 3.77 -7.93 -23.62
C GLY A 68 2.60 -7.17 -23.02
N ALA A 69 1.50 -7.87 -22.85
CA ALA A 69 0.36 -7.36 -22.10
C ALA A 69 0.45 -7.87 -20.66
N ASP A 70 0.39 -6.96 -19.68
CA ASP A 70 0.40 -7.32 -18.26
C ASP A 70 -0.80 -8.18 -17.90
N HIS A 71 -0.57 -9.29 -17.19
CA HIS A 71 -1.61 -10.23 -16.79
C HIS A 71 -1.31 -10.97 -15.48
N LEU A 72 -2.35 -11.57 -14.87
CA LEU A 72 -2.23 -12.17 -13.53
C LEU A 72 -1.45 -13.50 -13.45
N ALA A 73 -1.02 -14.07 -14.59
CA ALA A 73 -0.18 -15.27 -14.61
C ALA A 73 1.33 -14.93 -14.69
N GLU A 74 1.70 -13.65 -14.65
CA GLU A 74 3.09 -13.21 -14.64
C GLU A 74 3.74 -13.35 -13.25
N PRO A 75 5.06 -13.50 -13.19
CA PRO A 75 5.78 -13.68 -11.93
C PRO A 75 5.53 -12.59 -10.90
N TRP A 76 5.35 -11.34 -11.33
CA TRP A 76 5.08 -10.22 -10.44
C TRP A 76 3.69 -10.30 -9.78
N ALA A 77 2.71 -10.93 -10.42
CA ALA A 77 1.34 -11.03 -9.92
C ALA A 77 1.17 -12.14 -8.87
N ILE A 78 2.15 -13.06 -8.74
CA ILE A 78 2.10 -14.15 -7.77
C ILE A 78 2.44 -13.58 -6.38
N PRO A 79 1.50 -13.64 -5.40
CA PRO A 79 1.78 -13.14 -4.07
C PRO A 79 2.93 -13.90 -3.42
N LEU A 80 3.89 -13.18 -2.85
CA LEU A 80 4.89 -13.77 -1.99
C LEU A 80 4.21 -14.17 -0.67
N GLN A 81 4.02 -15.46 -0.49
CA GLN A 81 3.54 -16.01 0.78
C GLN A 81 4.57 -15.80 1.87
N GLU A 82 4.13 -15.80 3.13
CA GLU A 82 5.02 -15.64 4.26
C GLU A 82 6.16 -16.67 4.20
N ALA A 83 7.36 -16.19 3.97
CA ALA A 83 8.57 -16.99 3.88
C ALA A 83 9.64 -16.40 4.79
N ARG A 84 10.48 -17.29 5.38
CA ARG A 84 11.66 -16.82 6.12
C ARG A 84 12.58 -16.06 5.18
N LEU A 85 13.10 -14.94 5.64
CA LEU A 85 14.01 -14.11 4.86
C LEU A 85 15.26 -14.91 4.41
N SER A 86 15.76 -15.81 5.24
CA SER A 86 16.86 -16.71 4.89
C SER A 86 16.54 -17.63 3.70
N THR A 87 15.31 -18.16 3.61
CA THR A 87 14.86 -18.97 2.47
C THR A 87 14.74 -18.13 1.21
N PHE A 88 14.25 -16.90 1.34
CA PHE A 88 14.13 -15.95 0.23
C PHE A 88 15.51 -15.57 -0.34
N LEU A 89 16.47 -15.24 0.53
CA LEU A 89 17.84 -14.90 0.12
C LEU A 89 18.60 -16.11 -0.48
N ALA A 90 18.36 -17.32 0.02
CA ALA A 90 18.97 -18.54 -0.53
C ALA A 90 18.45 -18.93 -1.92
N ALA A 91 17.25 -18.49 -2.29
CA ALA A 91 16.69 -18.69 -3.63
C ALA A 91 17.41 -17.86 -4.70
N ASP A 92 18.03 -16.75 -4.32
CA ASP A 92 18.91 -15.97 -5.21
C ASP A 92 20.31 -16.57 -5.22
N LYS A 93 20.63 -17.35 -6.25
CA LYS A 93 21.88 -18.13 -6.42
C LYS A 93 23.18 -17.28 -6.35
N ASN A 94 23.08 -15.97 -6.27
CA ASN A 94 24.22 -15.04 -6.22
C ASN A 94 24.56 -14.55 -4.82
N VAL A 95 23.78 -14.89 -3.80
CA VAL A 95 24.10 -14.52 -2.41
C VAL A 95 24.85 -15.68 -1.78
N THR A 96 26.19 -15.59 -1.74
CA THR A 96 27.02 -16.42 -0.87
C THR A 96 26.47 -16.30 0.56
N GLN A 97 26.23 -17.44 1.20
CA GLN A 97 25.85 -17.49 2.62
C GLN A 97 26.82 -16.62 3.40
N VAL A 98 26.35 -15.50 3.89
CA VAL A 98 27.09 -14.69 4.84
C VAL A 98 26.88 -15.37 6.17
N ASP A 99 27.88 -16.15 6.60
CA ASP A 99 27.90 -16.87 7.88
C ASP A 99 27.83 -15.93 9.12
N ASP A 100 27.73 -14.62 8.89
CA ASP A 100 27.73 -13.57 9.91
C ASP A 100 26.40 -12.82 10.02
N ALA A 101 25.30 -13.35 9.43
CA ALA A 101 23.98 -12.79 9.66
C ALA A 101 23.59 -13.03 11.12
N SER A 102 23.47 -11.96 11.90
CA SER A 102 22.96 -12.01 13.26
C SER A 102 21.69 -12.87 13.31
N THR A 103 21.57 -13.73 14.29
CA THR A 103 20.47 -14.70 14.47
C THR A 103 19.08 -14.05 14.34
N ASP A 104 18.97 -12.77 14.68
CA ASP A 104 17.73 -11.97 14.62
C ASP A 104 17.20 -11.72 13.18
N THR A 105 18.10 -11.62 12.17
CA THR A 105 17.69 -11.43 10.78
C THR A 105 17.24 -12.72 10.10
N THR A 106 17.71 -13.87 10.57
CA THR A 106 17.36 -15.20 10.04
C THR A 106 15.94 -15.62 10.41
N GLU A 107 15.36 -15.06 11.46
CA GLU A 107 13.97 -15.31 11.89
C GLU A 107 12.94 -14.31 11.34
N ALA A 108 13.36 -13.31 10.56
CA ALA A 108 12.44 -12.38 9.94
C ALA A 108 11.60 -13.07 8.84
N PHE A 109 10.31 -12.75 8.81
CA PHE A 109 9.38 -13.22 7.79
C PHE A 109 9.00 -12.08 6.86
N LEU A 110 8.93 -12.39 5.58
CA LEU A 110 8.52 -11.43 4.54
C LEU A 110 7.32 -11.98 3.78
N SER A 111 6.31 -11.14 3.59
CA SER A 111 5.18 -11.38 2.69
C SER A 111 4.84 -10.11 1.92
N GLY A 112 4.25 -10.25 0.75
CA GLY A 112 3.88 -9.10 -0.06
C GLY A 112 3.20 -9.46 -1.35
N GLN A 113 2.62 -8.46 -2.01
CA GLN A 113 2.03 -8.62 -3.34
C GLN A 113 2.25 -7.36 -4.17
N ILE A 114 2.35 -7.53 -5.48
CA ILE A 114 2.30 -6.46 -6.45
C ILE A 114 0.92 -6.47 -7.08
N THR A 115 0.31 -5.31 -7.25
CA THR A 115 -1.02 -5.16 -7.83
C THR A 115 -0.95 -4.18 -8.99
N ASP A 116 -1.50 -4.57 -10.14
CA ASP A 116 -1.64 -3.67 -11.28
C ASP A 116 -2.73 -2.62 -10.99
N LEU A 117 -2.31 -1.37 -10.91
CA LEU A 117 -3.24 -0.26 -10.69
C LEU A 117 -4.05 0.10 -11.94
N GLN A 118 -3.64 -0.35 -13.14
CA GLN A 118 -4.45 -0.20 -14.35
C GLN A 118 -5.63 -1.18 -14.38
N GLY A 119 -5.65 -2.19 -13.53
CA GLY A 119 -6.84 -3.01 -13.28
C GLY A 119 -7.98 -2.26 -12.58
N ARG A 120 -7.83 -0.95 -12.31
CA ARG A 120 -8.81 -0.09 -11.62
C ARG A 120 -9.15 1.14 -12.45
N LEU A 121 -10.33 1.75 -12.21
CA LEU A 121 -10.68 3.02 -12.84
C LEU A 121 -9.81 4.16 -12.27
N ASN A 122 -9.12 4.85 -13.14
CA ASN A 122 -8.28 5.98 -12.73
C ASN A 122 -9.11 7.25 -12.56
N ILE A 123 -9.14 7.80 -11.35
CA ILE A 123 -9.88 9.04 -11.02
C ILE A 123 -9.37 10.23 -11.83
N THR A 124 -8.09 10.27 -12.15
CA THR A 124 -7.52 11.34 -13.00
C THR A 124 -8.16 11.39 -14.39
N ASN A 125 -8.74 10.28 -14.88
CA ASN A 125 -9.47 10.25 -16.14
C ASN A 125 -10.76 11.08 -16.13
N LEU A 126 -11.32 11.38 -14.95
CA LEU A 126 -12.60 12.14 -14.83
C LEU A 126 -12.50 13.58 -15.31
N ALA A 127 -11.35 14.21 -15.12
CA ALA A 127 -11.18 15.62 -15.48
C ALA A 127 -9.79 15.88 -16.07
N GLU A 128 -9.74 16.68 -17.14
CA GLU A 128 -8.53 17.12 -17.80
C GLU A 128 -8.68 18.59 -18.21
N GLY A 129 -7.72 19.42 -17.83
CA GLY A 129 -7.77 20.86 -18.13
C GLY A 129 -9.03 21.55 -17.59
N GLY A 130 -9.57 21.10 -16.47
CA GLY A 130 -10.81 21.60 -15.87
C GLY A 130 -12.10 21.11 -16.54
N GLN A 131 -12.01 20.31 -17.61
CA GLN A 131 -13.16 19.75 -18.33
C GLN A 131 -13.43 18.31 -17.92
N VAL A 132 -14.71 17.98 -17.71
CA VAL A 132 -15.15 16.62 -17.39
C VAL A 132 -15.10 15.75 -18.64
N GLN A 133 -14.47 14.58 -18.54
CA GLN A 133 -14.35 13.65 -19.64
C GLN A 133 -15.58 12.73 -19.71
N ALA A 134 -16.36 12.84 -20.78
CA ALA A 134 -17.65 12.15 -20.90
C ALA A 134 -17.56 10.62 -20.82
N VAL A 135 -16.49 10.01 -21.35
CA VAL A 135 -16.28 8.57 -21.26
C VAL A 135 -16.04 8.14 -19.82
N ALA A 136 -15.13 8.80 -19.13
CA ALA A 136 -14.83 8.49 -17.73
C ALA A 136 -16.05 8.76 -16.83
N LEU A 137 -16.79 9.84 -17.05
CA LEU A 137 -18.03 10.12 -16.32
C LEU A 137 -19.01 8.94 -16.42
N ARG A 138 -19.27 8.40 -17.63
CA ARG A 138 -20.15 7.23 -17.78
C ARG A 138 -19.61 5.99 -17.06
N GLN A 139 -18.30 5.75 -17.11
CA GLN A 139 -17.67 4.64 -16.40
C GLN A 139 -17.84 4.75 -14.89
N PHE A 140 -17.58 5.92 -14.33
CA PHE A 140 -17.75 6.15 -12.89
C PHE A 140 -19.22 6.16 -12.47
N THR A 141 -20.14 6.65 -13.30
CA THR A 141 -21.60 6.55 -13.04
C THR A 141 -22.01 5.09 -12.88
N ARG A 142 -21.62 4.22 -13.82
CA ARG A 142 -21.90 2.77 -13.73
C ARG A 142 -21.25 2.14 -12.49
N LEU A 143 -20.03 2.52 -12.16
CA LEU A 143 -19.36 2.01 -10.93
C LEU A 143 -20.15 2.40 -9.67
N PHE A 144 -20.57 3.66 -9.56
CA PHE A 144 -21.34 4.15 -8.42
C PHE A 144 -22.69 3.43 -8.30
N GLU A 145 -23.40 3.26 -9.42
CA GLU A 145 -24.67 2.49 -9.47
C GLU A 145 -24.49 1.06 -9.02
N ARG A 146 -23.45 0.36 -9.50
CA ARG A 146 -23.14 -1.01 -9.13
C ARG A 146 -22.79 -1.20 -7.67
N LEU A 147 -22.11 -0.23 -7.09
CA LEU A 147 -21.72 -0.24 -5.68
C LEU A 147 -22.83 0.33 -4.77
N GLY A 148 -23.97 0.74 -5.32
CA GLY A 148 -25.08 1.36 -4.57
C GLY A 148 -24.69 2.71 -3.93
N LEU A 149 -23.74 3.43 -4.52
CA LEU A 149 -23.26 4.70 -3.99
C LEU A 149 -24.12 5.86 -4.47
N PRO A 150 -24.35 6.89 -3.62
CA PRO A 150 -25.14 8.06 -4.01
C PRO A 150 -24.48 8.82 -5.17
N GLY A 151 -25.24 9.11 -6.25
CA GLY A 151 -24.75 9.88 -7.39
C GLY A 151 -24.26 11.28 -7.02
N GLN A 152 -24.79 11.88 -5.94
CA GLN A 152 -24.32 13.16 -5.40
C GLN A 152 -22.83 13.09 -4.99
N GLN A 153 -22.36 11.95 -4.48
CA GLN A 153 -20.94 11.76 -4.13
C GLN A 153 -20.03 11.76 -5.37
N LEU A 154 -20.52 11.27 -6.52
CA LEU A 154 -19.80 11.39 -7.79
C LEU A 154 -19.67 12.85 -8.22
N GLY A 155 -20.75 13.64 -8.13
CA GLY A 155 -20.71 15.07 -8.39
C GLY A 155 -19.69 15.79 -7.49
N THR A 156 -19.72 15.47 -6.19
CA THR A 156 -18.76 16.02 -5.20
C THR A 156 -17.31 15.67 -5.55
N LEU A 157 -17.04 14.43 -5.97
CA LEU A 157 -15.71 14.00 -6.43
C LEU A 157 -15.22 14.81 -7.62
N ILE A 158 -16.07 14.96 -8.62
CA ILE A 158 -15.75 15.70 -9.86
C ILE A 158 -15.46 17.17 -9.57
N ASP A 159 -16.32 17.82 -8.80
CA ASP A 159 -16.15 19.23 -8.43
C ASP A 159 -14.92 19.45 -7.55
N GLY A 160 -14.66 18.54 -6.62
CA GLY A 160 -13.45 18.54 -5.80
C GLY A 160 -12.18 18.39 -6.65
N LEU A 161 -12.18 17.42 -7.56
CA LEU A 161 -11.04 17.17 -8.46
C LEU A 161 -10.75 18.38 -9.37
N ARG A 162 -11.79 18.99 -9.98
CA ARG A 162 -11.64 20.17 -10.82
C ARG A 162 -11.10 21.37 -10.04
N ARG A 163 -11.60 21.61 -8.83
CA ARG A 163 -11.08 22.67 -7.95
C ARG A 163 -9.62 22.43 -7.54
N ALA A 164 -9.27 21.17 -7.22
CA ALA A 164 -7.91 20.81 -6.88
C ALA A 164 -6.95 21.01 -8.07
N GLN A 165 -7.35 20.62 -9.27
CA GLN A 165 -6.58 20.85 -10.50
C GLN A 165 -6.43 22.34 -10.85
N ALA A 166 -7.50 23.14 -10.69
CA ALA A 166 -7.46 24.58 -10.94
C ALA A 166 -6.60 25.32 -9.92
N GLY A 167 -6.54 24.86 -8.67
CA GLY A 167 -5.70 25.41 -7.60
C GLY A 167 -4.23 25.01 -7.68
N ALA A 168 -3.90 23.99 -8.46
CA ALA A 168 -2.52 23.54 -8.63
C ALA A 168 -1.71 24.61 -9.38
N GLY A 169 -0.85 25.34 -8.65
CA GLY A 169 -0.03 26.44 -9.20
C GLY A 169 -0.53 27.84 -8.92
N THR A 170 -1.61 28.01 -8.17
CA THR A 170 -2.07 29.32 -7.69
C THR A 170 -2.07 29.35 -6.15
N ASP A 171 -1.63 30.47 -5.58
CA ASP A 171 -1.65 30.71 -4.11
C ASP A 171 -3.07 30.90 -3.53
N SER A 172 -4.08 30.31 -4.16
CA SER A 172 -5.47 30.36 -3.69
C SER A 172 -5.65 29.38 -2.51
N GLY A 173 -5.44 29.88 -1.28
CA GLY A 173 -5.56 29.10 -0.03
C GLY A 173 -6.92 28.46 0.24
N SER A 174 -7.85 28.46 -0.73
CA SER A 174 -9.20 27.88 -0.62
C SER A 174 -9.42 26.63 -1.49
N ALA A 175 -8.50 26.29 -2.41
CA ALA A 175 -8.63 25.11 -3.24
C ALA A 175 -8.20 23.84 -2.48
N PRO A 176 -8.93 22.71 -2.59
CA PRO A 176 -8.48 21.46 -2.01
C PRO A 176 -7.17 21.00 -2.66
N LEU A 177 -6.32 20.34 -1.91
CA LEU A 177 -5.13 19.68 -2.45
C LEU A 177 -5.52 18.45 -3.27
N LEU A 178 -4.75 18.16 -4.31
CA LEU A 178 -4.86 16.87 -5.00
C LEU A 178 -4.46 15.76 -4.04
N PRO A 179 -5.32 14.78 -3.78
CA PRO A 179 -4.98 13.67 -2.89
C PRO A 179 -3.87 12.81 -3.53
N PRO A 180 -2.82 12.44 -2.79
CA PRO A 180 -1.78 11.56 -3.29
C PRO A 180 -2.19 10.08 -3.33
N SER A 181 -3.31 9.72 -2.69
CA SER A 181 -3.80 8.33 -2.63
C SER A 181 -5.33 8.26 -2.54
N VAL A 182 -5.88 7.09 -2.88
CA VAL A 182 -7.33 6.83 -2.81
C VAL A 182 -7.87 7.00 -1.38
N SER A 183 -7.11 6.67 -0.34
CA SER A 183 -7.53 6.84 1.05
C SER A 183 -7.78 8.30 1.45
N GLN A 184 -7.23 9.24 0.69
CA GLN A 184 -7.35 10.69 0.94
C GLN A 184 -8.40 11.37 0.06
N LEU A 185 -9.24 10.61 -0.65
CA LEU A 185 -10.35 11.17 -1.44
C LEU A 185 -11.36 11.98 -0.61
N GLY A 186 -11.33 11.81 0.71
CA GLY A 186 -12.06 12.69 1.63
C GLY A 186 -11.69 14.18 1.48
N TRP A 187 -10.47 14.51 1.01
CA TRP A 187 -10.08 15.90 0.71
C TRP A 187 -10.90 16.52 -0.43
N LEU A 188 -11.42 15.69 -1.32
CA LEU A 188 -12.30 16.10 -2.41
C LEU A 188 -13.78 16.11 -1.99
N GLY A 189 -14.10 15.82 -0.74
CA GLY A 189 -15.44 15.88 -0.16
C GLY A 189 -16.21 14.55 -0.12
N LEU A 190 -15.55 13.41 -0.38
CA LEU A 190 -16.20 12.11 -0.25
C LEU A 190 -16.32 11.69 1.21
N THR A 191 -17.40 10.96 1.52
CA THR A 191 -17.56 10.35 2.84
C THR A 191 -16.61 9.16 3.03
N PRO A 192 -16.19 8.83 4.27
CA PRO A 192 -15.35 7.67 4.53
C PRO A 192 -15.95 6.35 4.01
N ALA A 193 -17.27 6.18 4.09
CA ALA A 193 -17.97 5.00 3.58
C ALA A 193 -17.84 4.89 2.05
N THR A 194 -18.01 6.01 1.32
CA THR A 194 -17.83 6.05 -0.13
C THR A 194 -16.38 5.75 -0.52
N VAL A 195 -15.40 6.32 0.19
CA VAL A 195 -13.98 6.04 -0.04
C VAL A 195 -13.66 4.57 0.17
N ALA A 196 -14.14 3.97 1.26
CA ALA A 196 -13.93 2.54 1.54
C ALA A 196 -14.52 1.63 0.45
N ALA A 197 -15.74 1.94 -0.02
CA ALA A 197 -16.38 1.17 -1.09
C ALA A 197 -15.68 1.31 -2.45
N LEU A 198 -15.14 2.50 -2.75
CA LEU A 198 -14.41 2.75 -4.00
C LEU A 198 -12.98 2.18 -4.00
N ALA A 199 -12.32 2.11 -2.85
CA ALA A 199 -10.90 1.79 -2.73
C ALA A 199 -10.45 0.53 -3.49
N PRO A 200 -11.20 -0.59 -3.55
CA PRO A 200 -10.82 -1.75 -4.34
C PRO A 200 -10.85 -1.52 -5.86
N HIS A 201 -11.69 -0.59 -6.35
CA HIS A 201 -12.07 -0.47 -7.76
C HIS A 201 -11.48 0.76 -8.45
N VAL A 202 -10.92 1.70 -7.70
CA VAL A 202 -10.36 2.95 -8.25
C VAL A 202 -8.89 3.11 -7.91
N THR A 203 -8.22 3.90 -8.72
CA THR A 203 -6.83 4.31 -8.49
C THR A 203 -6.67 5.80 -8.76
N LEU A 204 -5.54 6.35 -8.35
CA LEU A 204 -5.15 7.73 -8.63
C LEU A 204 -3.74 7.73 -9.21
N LEU A 205 -3.64 7.65 -10.53
CA LEU A 205 -2.39 7.72 -11.26
C LEU A 205 -2.15 9.13 -11.79
N PRO A 206 -0.88 9.57 -11.90
CA PRO A 206 -0.55 10.95 -12.29
C PRO A 206 -0.94 11.30 -13.72
N VAL A 207 -1.10 10.29 -14.57
CA VAL A 207 -1.48 10.43 -15.98
C VAL A 207 -2.74 9.63 -16.28
N ARG A 208 -3.45 10.00 -17.34
CA ARG A 208 -4.60 9.23 -17.82
C ARG A 208 -4.16 7.85 -18.30
N THR A 209 -4.88 6.82 -17.87
CA THR A 209 -4.58 5.43 -18.19
C THR A 209 -5.84 4.67 -18.59
N PRO A 210 -5.78 3.79 -19.60
CA PRO A 210 -6.86 2.86 -19.89
C PRO A 210 -6.97 1.80 -18.78
N VAL A 211 -8.08 1.06 -18.76
CA VAL A 211 -8.25 -0.10 -17.90
C VAL A 211 -7.62 -1.33 -18.55
N ASN A 212 -6.81 -2.06 -17.79
CA ASN A 212 -6.27 -3.34 -18.21
C ASN A 212 -7.31 -4.45 -18.01
N LEU A 213 -7.78 -5.05 -19.10
CA LEU A 213 -8.80 -6.11 -19.05
C LEU A 213 -8.28 -7.41 -18.44
N ASN A 214 -6.95 -7.65 -18.49
CA ASN A 214 -6.34 -8.84 -17.93
C ASN A 214 -6.27 -8.85 -16.40
N THR A 215 -6.40 -7.68 -15.76
CA THR A 215 -6.21 -7.54 -14.31
C THR A 215 -7.43 -6.95 -13.60
N ALA A 216 -8.33 -6.26 -14.34
CA ALA A 216 -9.50 -5.61 -13.77
C ALA A 216 -10.50 -6.60 -13.16
N ASP A 217 -11.09 -6.24 -12.02
CA ASP A 217 -12.18 -7.03 -11.43
C ASP A 217 -13.51 -6.88 -12.21
N ILE A 218 -14.48 -7.74 -11.90
CA ILE A 218 -15.77 -7.78 -12.57
C ILE A 218 -16.50 -6.43 -12.48
N ASN A 219 -16.46 -5.74 -11.35
CA ASN A 219 -17.12 -4.44 -11.18
C ASN A 219 -16.47 -3.36 -12.05
N VAL A 220 -15.15 -3.38 -12.13
CA VAL A 220 -14.38 -2.47 -13.00
C VAL A 220 -14.64 -2.78 -14.47
N LEU A 221 -14.65 -4.05 -14.89
CA LEU A 221 -14.97 -4.44 -16.26
C LEU A 221 -16.35 -3.95 -16.68
N MET A 222 -17.38 -4.21 -15.86
CA MET A 222 -18.75 -3.78 -16.14
C MET A 222 -18.94 -2.26 -16.09
N ALA A 223 -18.12 -1.55 -15.31
CA ALA A 223 -18.12 -0.10 -15.32
C ALA A 223 -17.37 0.47 -16.53
N ALA A 224 -16.26 -0.15 -16.94
CA ALA A 224 -15.43 0.32 -18.05
C ALA A 224 -16.07 0.08 -19.42
N ILE A 225 -16.76 -1.04 -19.61
CA ILE A 225 -17.34 -1.47 -20.90
C ILE A 225 -18.84 -1.20 -20.89
N ASP A 226 -19.31 -0.49 -21.88
CA ASP A 226 -20.74 -0.14 -22.01
C ASP A 226 -21.57 -1.39 -22.39
N GLY A 227 -22.72 -1.57 -21.72
CA GLY A 227 -23.61 -2.69 -21.97
C GLY A 227 -23.09 -4.06 -21.57
N LEU A 228 -21.94 -4.17 -20.88
CA LEU A 228 -21.41 -5.44 -20.41
C LEU A 228 -22.26 -5.97 -19.25
N ASP A 229 -22.86 -7.15 -19.44
CA ASP A 229 -23.58 -7.86 -18.39
C ASP A 229 -22.67 -8.72 -17.50
N SER A 230 -23.20 -9.19 -16.39
CA SER A 230 -22.45 -9.98 -15.41
C SER A 230 -21.98 -11.33 -15.96
N ALA A 231 -22.76 -11.98 -16.83
CA ALA A 231 -22.41 -13.29 -17.39
C ALA A 231 -21.23 -13.15 -18.37
N THR A 232 -21.29 -12.13 -19.23
CA THR A 232 -20.20 -11.80 -20.17
C THR A 232 -18.94 -11.32 -19.44
N ALA A 233 -19.07 -10.52 -18.36
CA ALA A 233 -17.94 -10.13 -17.54
C ALA A 233 -17.25 -11.34 -16.88
N GLN A 234 -18.01 -12.30 -16.38
CA GLN A 234 -17.49 -13.56 -15.84
C GLN A 234 -16.79 -14.40 -16.93
N LYS A 235 -17.36 -14.47 -18.14
CA LYS A 235 -16.73 -15.14 -19.27
C LYS A 235 -15.37 -14.50 -19.62
N ILE A 236 -15.28 -13.17 -19.63
CA ILE A 236 -13.99 -12.45 -19.84
C ILE A 236 -12.97 -12.88 -18.80
N VAL A 237 -13.34 -12.89 -17.50
CA VAL A 237 -12.44 -13.31 -16.41
C VAL A 237 -11.98 -14.75 -16.60
N GLN A 238 -12.87 -15.69 -16.89
CA GLN A 238 -12.52 -17.09 -17.13
C GLN A 238 -11.64 -17.27 -18.37
N THR A 239 -11.92 -16.52 -19.44
CA THR A 239 -11.12 -16.59 -20.67
C THR A 239 -9.68 -16.11 -20.45
N ARG A 240 -9.51 -14.99 -19.73
CA ARG A 240 -8.16 -14.45 -19.45
C ARG A 240 -7.34 -15.35 -18.49
N GLU A 241 -8.01 -16.09 -17.60
CA GLU A 241 -7.33 -17.07 -16.73
C GLU A 241 -6.75 -18.23 -17.54
N ALA A 242 -7.45 -18.66 -18.61
CA ALA A 242 -6.94 -19.67 -19.53
C ALA A 242 -5.90 -19.12 -20.52
N ARG A 243 -6.12 -17.91 -21.03
CA ARG A 243 -5.25 -17.21 -21.97
C ARG A 243 -5.47 -15.70 -21.87
N HIS A 244 -4.44 -14.96 -21.45
CA HIS A 244 -4.49 -13.51 -21.40
C HIS A 244 -4.76 -12.88 -22.76
N PHE A 245 -5.43 -11.74 -22.79
CA PHE A 245 -5.71 -10.96 -23.99
C PHE A 245 -4.46 -10.14 -24.38
N ARG A 246 -4.05 -10.24 -25.63
CA ARG A 246 -2.94 -9.46 -26.20
C ARG A 246 -3.43 -8.20 -26.88
N THR A 247 -4.64 -8.26 -27.43
CA THR A 247 -5.27 -7.17 -28.16
C THR A 247 -6.76 -7.08 -27.82
N LEU A 248 -7.39 -5.95 -28.13
CA LEU A 248 -8.84 -5.79 -27.96
C LEU A 248 -9.68 -6.69 -28.88
N SER A 249 -9.10 -7.22 -29.97
CA SER A 249 -9.78 -8.20 -30.82
C SER A 249 -9.96 -9.55 -30.13
N ASP A 250 -9.02 -9.95 -29.26
CA ASP A 250 -9.10 -11.20 -28.52
C ASP A 250 -10.31 -11.28 -27.57
N VAL A 251 -10.92 -10.13 -27.22
CA VAL A 251 -12.08 -10.06 -26.34
C VAL A 251 -13.40 -10.16 -27.12
N ARG A 252 -13.38 -9.94 -28.44
CA ARG A 252 -14.59 -9.93 -29.29
C ARG A 252 -14.97 -11.31 -29.84
N ASP A 253 -14.03 -12.24 -29.81
CA ASP A 253 -14.19 -13.63 -30.23
C ASP A 253 -14.58 -14.54 -29.04
#